data_bfed3cb23048516fbfb64371a3619203
#
_entry.id   bfed3cb23048516fbfb64371a3619203
#
_cell.length_a   1.000
_cell.length_b   1.000
_cell.length_c   1.000
_cell.angle_alpha   90.00
_cell.angle_beta   90.00
_cell.angle_gamma   90.00
#
_symmetry.space_group_name_H-M   'P 1'
#
loop_
_entity.id
_entity.type
_entity.pdbx_description
1 polymer ?
#
loop_
_entity_poly.entity_id
_entity_poly.type
_entity_poly.pdbx_seq_one_letter_code
_entity_poly.pdbx_strand_id
1 'polypeptide(L)'
;MELVDLLAFASAEVNSTTVTLALLVIFLVLLYWYSTSAFSKLSEVGIRHPPPLPFIGNLLFFREGFWENHTKLITEYGPVCGYYIGRQMFVVISAPEVIKQILVTDFSNFTNRTKPNLISKPMLDSILCLRDERWKYVRSLLTPAFGDAKLKEMIPLINQACNVLLSNLKVYADSGRAFDIQRCYNCFTLDVVGSVAFGTEVDSQKNPDDPFVKNCRTFFEMSLFKPLLFLILSFPFIMIPLLRILPNKKQKELNGFFIQTIKNAIVFRDQQDAAERRRDFLQWMLDSRNSADTLADGSFDKICPATTSSQNEVPLVDKAPSEKVQKMLTDDEVAGQAFLFLIAGYETTTSTLSFATYLLATNPECQEKLLQEIDEFSAKHTVTDYQNVQELPYLDMVIAETLRMFPPAFRFTREAAKDCVVLGQRIPAGAVIETAVGHLHHNPEFWPEPEKFIPERFTEEAKKERHPFAYLPFGAGPRGCIGRKMGLLETKMTLLRILQMFRFKTCPETEIPLQLKSKATLGPKNGVYIILESR
;
A
#
# COMPACT_ATOMS: atom_id res chain seq x y z
N MET A 1 43.99 -14.24 54.05
CA MET A 1 42.56 -14.05 54.17
C MET A 1 41.92 -15.35 53.68
N GLU A 2 41.58 -16.17 54.64
CA GLU A 2 41.33 -17.57 54.43
C GLU A 2 39.95 -17.84 53.82
N LEU A 3 39.82 -18.97 53.13
CA LEU A 3 38.59 -19.47 52.51
C LEU A 3 37.40 -19.47 53.48
N VAL A 4 37.69 -19.48 54.77
CA VAL A 4 36.71 -19.44 55.88
C VAL A 4 36.04 -18.07 55.98
N ASP A 5 36.76 -16.96 55.73
CA ASP A 5 36.19 -15.62 55.74
C ASP A 5 35.28 -15.33 54.53
N LEU A 6 35.57 -15.99 53.39
CA LEU A 6 34.72 -15.93 52.21
C LEU A 6 33.41 -16.74 52.40
N LEU A 7 33.49 -17.86 53.12
CA LEU A 7 32.31 -18.66 53.45
C LEU A 7 31.48 -18.08 54.59
N ALA A 8 32.10 -17.31 55.52
CA ALA A 8 31.39 -16.56 56.55
C ALA A 8 30.64 -15.35 55.97
N PHE A 9 31.15 -14.74 54.88
CA PHE A 9 30.40 -13.69 54.14
C PHE A 9 29.22 -14.27 53.40
N ALA A 10 29.25 -15.55 53.02
CA ALA A 10 28.15 -16.29 52.37
C ALA A 10 27.08 -16.77 53.34
N SER A 11 27.35 -16.76 54.66
CA SER A 11 26.38 -17.13 55.73
C SER A 11 25.66 -15.92 56.34
N ALA A 12 25.79 -14.72 55.81
CA ALA A 12 24.88 -13.62 56.13
C ALA A 12 23.46 -14.10 55.86
N GLU A 13 22.63 -14.07 56.91
CA GLU A 13 21.24 -14.52 56.89
C GLU A 13 20.58 -14.11 55.57
N VAL A 14 20.31 -15.07 54.73
CA VAL A 14 19.61 -14.88 53.45
C VAL A 14 18.19 -14.52 53.81
N ASN A 15 17.99 -13.26 54.15
CA ASN A 15 16.68 -12.75 54.46
C ASN A 15 15.85 -12.78 53.18
N SER A 16 14.60 -13.17 53.25
CA SER A 16 13.64 -13.20 52.14
C SER A 16 13.70 -11.92 51.27
N THR A 17 13.94 -10.78 51.91
CA THR A 17 14.11 -9.46 51.25
C THR A 17 15.35 -9.41 50.33
N THR A 18 16.50 -9.99 50.80
CA THR A 18 17.75 -10.02 50.02
C THR A 18 17.61 -10.94 48.82
N VAL A 19 16.96 -12.09 48.95
CA VAL A 19 16.66 -13.00 47.84
C VAL A 19 15.73 -12.30 46.84
N THR A 20 14.69 -11.66 47.32
CA THR A 20 13.74 -10.94 46.43
C THR A 20 14.43 -9.80 45.66
N LEU A 21 15.30 -9.02 46.31
CA LEU A 21 16.08 -7.98 45.65
C LEU A 21 17.06 -8.56 44.62
N ALA A 22 17.77 -9.65 44.96
CA ALA A 22 18.68 -10.32 44.03
C ALA A 22 17.91 -10.86 42.80
N LEU A 23 16.77 -11.49 42.98
CA LEU A 23 15.91 -11.97 41.90
C LEU A 23 15.38 -10.82 41.04
N LEU A 24 15.01 -9.70 41.67
CA LEU A 24 14.57 -8.50 40.94
C LEU A 24 15.71 -7.93 40.09
N VAL A 25 16.93 -7.82 40.64
CA VAL A 25 18.10 -7.34 39.88
C VAL A 25 18.40 -8.28 38.71
N ILE A 26 18.43 -9.60 38.95
CA ILE A 26 18.62 -10.58 37.88
C ILE A 26 17.54 -10.44 36.81
N PHE A 27 16.28 -10.32 37.23
CA PHE A 27 15.17 -10.11 36.29
C PHE A 27 15.34 -8.85 35.46
N LEU A 28 15.71 -7.72 36.06
CA LEU A 28 15.94 -6.45 35.34
C LEU A 28 17.13 -6.54 34.37
N VAL A 29 18.22 -7.22 34.76
CA VAL A 29 19.38 -7.46 33.89
C VAL A 29 18.97 -8.35 32.71
N LEU A 30 18.25 -9.44 32.93
CA LEU A 30 17.75 -10.31 31.88
C LEU A 30 16.78 -9.59 30.95
N LEU A 31 15.92 -8.76 31.52
CA LEU A 31 14.97 -7.93 30.77
C LEU A 31 15.69 -6.89 29.90
N TYR A 32 16.71 -6.23 30.43
CA TYR A 32 17.57 -5.33 29.67
C TYR A 32 18.31 -6.06 28.54
N TRP A 33 18.96 -7.18 28.86
CA TRP A 33 19.62 -8.02 27.87
C TRP A 33 18.65 -8.50 26.79
N TYR A 34 17.47 -8.97 27.16
CA TYR A 34 16.43 -9.35 26.21
C TYR A 34 16.10 -8.18 25.27
N SER A 35 15.93 -6.97 25.81
CA SER A 35 15.53 -5.81 25.03
C SER A 35 16.59 -5.36 24.02
N THR A 36 17.89 -5.54 24.34
CA THR A 36 19.01 -5.03 23.55
C THR A 36 19.73 -6.10 22.71
N SER A 37 19.58 -7.38 23.02
CA SER A 37 20.31 -8.48 22.38
C SER A 37 20.11 -8.62 20.86
N ALA A 38 19.09 -7.97 20.28
CA ALA A 38 18.85 -7.98 18.84
C ALA A 38 19.59 -6.84 18.11
N PHE A 39 20.13 -5.85 18.84
CA PHE A 39 20.58 -4.58 18.25
C PHE A 39 22.00 -4.64 17.64
N SER A 40 22.74 -5.71 17.88
CA SER A 40 24.06 -5.94 17.26
C SER A 40 23.98 -6.41 15.81
N LYS A 41 22.87 -7.03 15.41
CA LYS A 41 22.75 -7.75 14.13
C LYS A 41 23.02 -6.89 12.89
N LEU A 42 22.53 -5.66 12.84
CA LEU A 42 22.76 -4.76 11.71
C LEU A 42 24.22 -4.29 11.68
N SER A 43 24.80 -3.97 12.85
CA SER A 43 26.22 -3.58 12.96
C SER A 43 27.17 -4.71 12.57
N GLU A 44 26.86 -5.97 12.94
CA GLU A 44 27.65 -7.16 12.58
C GLU A 44 27.76 -7.38 11.06
N VAL A 45 26.76 -6.93 10.30
CA VAL A 45 26.76 -7.00 8.83
C VAL A 45 27.16 -5.68 8.17
N GLY A 46 27.61 -4.67 8.94
CA GLY A 46 28.08 -3.38 8.45
C GLY A 46 26.98 -2.40 8.02
N ILE A 47 25.72 -2.65 8.39
CA ILE A 47 24.60 -1.74 8.09
C ILE A 47 24.55 -0.65 9.17
N ARG A 48 24.74 0.61 8.75
CA ARG A 48 24.68 1.77 9.65
C ARG A 48 23.23 2.06 10.06
N HIS A 49 23.05 2.48 11.30
CA HIS A 49 21.72 2.79 11.85
C HIS A 49 21.81 3.75 13.03
N PRO A 50 20.76 4.50 13.36
CA PRO A 50 20.68 5.28 14.59
C PRO A 50 20.77 4.36 15.84
N PRO A 51 21.33 4.83 16.97
CA PRO A 51 21.38 4.04 18.20
C PRO A 51 19.97 3.68 18.67
N PRO A 52 19.64 2.37 18.81
CA PRO A 52 18.31 1.96 19.23
C PRO A 52 18.16 2.05 20.76
N LEU A 53 16.98 2.44 21.22
CA LEU A 53 16.62 2.47 22.63
C LEU A 53 16.08 1.09 23.09
N PRO A 54 16.36 0.67 24.34
CA PRO A 54 15.80 -0.56 24.89
C PRO A 54 14.29 -0.64 24.67
N PHE A 55 13.78 -1.83 24.35
CA PHE A 55 12.39 -2.19 24.08
C PHE A 55 11.78 -1.63 22.80
N ILE A 56 11.99 -0.36 22.46
CA ILE A 56 11.31 0.32 21.37
C ILE A 56 12.16 0.47 20.10
N GLY A 57 13.48 0.24 20.20
CA GLY A 57 14.40 0.49 19.10
C GLY A 57 14.43 1.97 18.70
N ASN A 58 14.23 2.25 17.43
CA ASN A 58 14.23 3.61 16.88
C ASN A 58 12.81 4.19 16.65
N LEU A 59 11.78 3.69 17.36
CA LEU A 59 10.41 4.14 17.16
C LEU A 59 10.25 5.67 17.32
N LEU A 60 10.99 6.26 18.27
CA LEU A 60 10.95 7.72 18.50
C LEU A 60 11.56 8.52 17.36
N PHE A 61 12.46 7.94 16.57
CA PHE A 61 13.00 8.57 15.37
C PHE A 61 11.89 8.83 14.34
N PHE A 62 10.87 7.96 14.27
CA PHE A 62 9.74 8.06 13.34
C PHE A 62 8.48 8.71 13.92
N ARG A 63 8.60 9.49 15.02
CA ARG A 63 7.45 10.12 15.70
C ARG A 63 6.68 11.10 14.80
N GLU A 64 7.36 11.75 13.86
CA GLU A 64 6.81 12.71 12.90
C GLU A 64 6.23 12.02 11.65
N GLY A 65 6.49 10.73 11.50
CA GLY A 65 6.07 9.93 10.36
C GLY A 65 7.25 9.29 9.61
N PHE A 66 6.95 8.34 8.77
CA PHE A 66 7.97 7.67 7.96
C PHE A 66 8.35 8.48 6.71
N TRP A 67 7.44 9.27 6.20
CA TRP A 67 7.66 10.08 5.01
C TRP A 67 8.83 11.05 5.20
N GLU A 68 8.80 11.83 6.25
CA GLU A 68 9.80 12.84 6.55
C GLU A 68 11.12 12.22 7.03
N ASN A 69 11.04 11.15 7.82
CA ASN A 69 12.19 10.59 8.49
C ASN A 69 13.01 9.61 7.64
N HIS A 70 12.45 9.03 6.56
CA HIS A 70 13.25 8.23 5.62
C HIS A 70 14.36 9.04 4.96
N THR A 71 14.07 10.25 4.52
CA THR A 71 15.10 11.13 3.93
C THR A 71 16.20 11.45 4.91
N LYS A 72 15.87 11.79 6.17
CA LYS A 72 16.85 12.01 7.24
C LYS A 72 17.71 10.76 7.47
N LEU A 73 17.09 9.59 7.58
CA LEU A 73 17.76 8.33 7.80
C LEU A 73 18.76 8.02 6.67
N ILE A 74 18.33 8.14 5.41
CA ILE A 74 19.16 7.83 4.24
C ILE A 74 20.29 8.85 4.08
N THR A 75 20.02 10.12 4.31
CA THR A 75 21.04 11.19 4.23
C THR A 75 22.14 10.98 5.28
N GLU A 76 21.80 10.56 6.50
CA GLU A 76 22.76 10.40 7.59
C GLU A 76 23.50 9.06 7.53
N TYR A 77 22.81 7.96 7.19
CA TYR A 77 23.35 6.61 7.28
C TYR A 77 23.64 5.96 5.92
N GLY A 78 23.22 6.57 4.80
CA GLY A 78 23.49 6.12 3.44
C GLY A 78 22.35 5.38 2.76
N PRO A 79 22.52 5.03 1.45
CA PRO A 79 21.46 4.46 0.61
C PRO A 79 21.04 3.04 0.99
N VAL A 80 21.85 2.36 1.80
CA VAL A 80 21.53 1.10 2.49
C VAL A 80 21.81 1.33 3.96
N CYS A 81 20.77 1.51 4.74
CA CYS A 81 20.86 1.80 6.17
C CYS A 81 19.78 1.00 6.92
N GLY A 82 19.78 1.09 8.23
CA GLY A 82 18.83 0.29 9.01
C GLY A 82 18.23 1.01 10.19
N TYR A 83 17.27 0.36 10.81
CA TYR A 83 16.67 0.77 12.08
C TYR A 83 15.98 -0.42 12.76
N TYR A 84 15.58 -0.23 14.00
CA TYR A 84 14.83 -1.22 14.77
C TYR A 84 13.47 -0.67 15.20
N ILE A 85 12.40 -1.48 15.06
CA ILE A 85 11.12 -1.24 15.76
C ILE A 85 10.93 -2.39 16.73
N GLY A 86 10.96 -2.08 18.04
CA GLY A 86 11.16 -3.12 19.04
C GLY A 86 12.44 -3.88 18.76
N ARG A 87 12.35 -5.20 18.62
CA ARG A 87 13.49 -6.08 18.28
C ARG A 87 13.56 -6.45 16.79
N GLN A 88 12.57 -6.02 15.99
CA GLN A 88 12.55 -6.27 14.56
C GLN A 88 13.51 -5.34 13.83
N MET A 89 14.43 -5.92 13.07
CA MET A 89 15.35 -5.17 12.23
C MET A 89 14.74 -4.83 10.87
N PHE A 90 14.95 -3.59 10.45
CA PHE A 90 14.60 -3.07 9.15
C PHE A 90 15.85 -2.62 8.41
N VAL A 91 15.91 -2.91 7.12
CA VAL A 91 16.96 -2.44 6.21
C VAL A 91 16.29 -1.59 5.15
N VAL A 92 16.58 -0.31 5.16
CA VAL A 92 16.03 0.66 4.19
C VAL A 92 16.96 0.71 2.99
N ILE A 93 16.38 0.62 1.81
CA ILE A 93 17.07 0.67 0.54
C ILE A 93 16.51 1.80 -0.33
N SER A 94 17.40 2.60 -0.93
CA SER A 94 17.09 3.68 -1.87
C SER A 94 17.92 3.63 -3.16
N ALA A 95 18.88 2.71 -3.27
CA ALA A 95 19.67 2.51 -4.48
C ALA A 95 18.88 1.67 -5.51
N PRO A 96 18.60 2.18 -6.73
CA PRO A 96 17.80 1.50 -7.74
C PRO A 96 18.27 0.12 -8.12
N GLU A 97 19.61 -0.09 -8.23
CA GLU A 97 20.19 -1.39 -8.55
C GLU A 97 19.94 -2.44 -7.45
N VAL A 98 20.06 -2.05 -6.16
CA VAL A 98 19.77 -2.91 -5.01
C VAL A 98 18.27 -3.25 -4.99
N ILE A 99 17.43 -2.27 -5.27
CA ILE A 99 15.98 -2.47 -5.36
C ILE A 99 15.63 -3.47 -6.46
N LYS A 100 16.23 -3.33 -7.65
CA LYS A 100 16.06 -4.26 -8.78
C LYS A 100 16.46 -5.67 -8.39
N GLN A 101 17.65 -5.83 -7.77
CA GLN A 101 18.15 -7.14 -7.35
C GLN A 101 17.15 -7.81 -6.39
N ILE A 102 16.68 -7.11 -5.37
CA ILE A 102 15.78 -7.66 -4.35
C ILE A 102 14.37 -7.96 -4.90
N LEU A 103 13.81 -7.05 -5.70
CA LEU A 103 12.41 -7.17 -6.14
C LEU A 103 12.21 -8.09 -7.33
N VAL A 104 13.25 -8.31 -8.15
CA VAL A 104 13.16 -9.05 -9.40
C VAL A 104 14.15 -10.22 -9.44
N THR A 105 15.46 -9.97 -9.37
CA THR A 105 16.47 -11.00 -9.59
C THR A 105 16.48 -12.05 -8.47
N ASP A 106 16.53 -11.61 -7.22
CA ASP A 106 16.58 -12.49 -6.03
C ASP A 106 15.21 -12.66 -5.38
N PHE A 107 14.13 -12.45 -6.14
CA PHE A 107 12.76 -12.48 -5.63
C PHE A 107 12.44 -13.74 -4.81
N SER A 108 13.02 -14.89 -5.14
CA SER A 108 12.82 -16.14 -4.42
C SER A 108 13.21 -16.06 -2.94
N ASN A 109 14.21 -15.24 -2.58
CA ASN A 109 14.60 -14.99 -1.18
C ASN A 109 13.76 -13.87 -0.53
N PHE A 110 13.10 -13.02 -1.34
CA PHE A 110 12.33 -11.86 -0.89
C PHE A 110 10.84 -11.95 -1.27
N THR A 111 10.32 -13.17 -1.37
CA THR A 111 8.93 -13.42 -1.80
C THR A 111 7.90 -12.80 -0.87
N ASN A 112 8.13 -12.82 0.43
CA ASN A 112 7.13 -12.47 1.42
C ASN A 112 7.22 -11.01 1.88
N ARG A 113 6.07 -10.45 2.27
CA ARG A 113 5.99 -9.21 3.05
C ARG A 113 6.18 -9.54 4.53
N THR A 114 6.41 -8.52 5.34
CA THR A 114 6.48 -8.65 6.80
C THR A 114 5.28 -9.42 7.35
N LYS A 115 5.49 -10.31 8.32
CA LYS A 115 4.43 -11.10 8.95
C LYS A 115 3.34 -10.20 9.54
N PRO A 116 2.07 -10.45 9.20
CA PRO A 116 0.96 -9.62 9.65
C PRO A 116 0.50 -10.00 11.07
N ASN A 117 1.36 -9.83 12.08
CA ASN A 117 1.11 -10.29 13.45
C ASN A 117 -0.14 -9.67 14.12
N LEU A 118 -0.55 -8.47 13.68
CA LEU A 118 -1.67 -7.71 14.24
C LEU A 118 -2.87 -7.62 13.29
N ILE A 119 -2.75 -8.22 12.12
CA ILE A 119 -3.84 -8.22 11.13
C ILE A 119 -4.76 -9.40 11.40
N SER A 120 -6.07 -9.14 11.34
CA SER A 120 -7.13 -10.12 11.52
C SER A 120 -7.89 -10.38 10.21
N LYS A 121 -8.73 -11.42 10.20
CA LYS A 121 -9.68 -11.65 9.09
C LYS A 121 -10.62 -10.45 8.93
N PRO A 122 -11.03 -10.13 7.71
CA PRO A 122 -10.80 -10.85 6.45
C PRO A 122 -9.45 -10.52 5.78
N MET A 123 -8.75 -9.44 6.17
CA MET A 123 -7.49 -8.99 5.54
C MET A 123 -6.38 -10.06 5.57
N LEU A 124 -6.34 -10.89 6.63
CA LEU A 124 -5.30 -11.92 6.81
C LEU A 124 -5.27 -12.93 5.67
N ASP A 125 -6.43 -13.25 5.08
CA ASP A 125 -6.57 -14.23 4.01
C ASP A 125 -6.40 -13.63 2.60
N SER A 126 -6.01 -12.37 2.51
CA SER A 126 -5.79 -11.65 1.24
C SER A 126 -4.39 -11.86 0.65
N ILE A 127 -4.23 -11.62 -0.65
CA ILE A 127 -2.91 -11.65 -1.33
C ILE A 127 -1.91 -10.65 -0.76
N LEU A 128 -2.34 -9.68 0.03
CA LEU A 128 -1.45 -8.78 0.76
C LEU A 128 -0.69 -9.54 1.85
N CYS A 129 -1.38 -10.44 2.57
CA CYS A 129 -0.89 -11.14 3.75
C CYS A 129 -0.50 -12.60 3.49
N LEU A 130 -1.05 -13.23 2.44
CA LEU A 130 -0.68 -14.58 2.04
C LEU A 130 0.81 -14.70 1.74
N ARG A 131 1.38 -15.87 2.01
CA ARG A 131 2.82 -16.13 1.92
C ARG A 131 3.12 -17.31 1.01
N ASP A 132 4.36 -17.37 0.56
CA ASP A 132 4.98 -18.49 -0.14
C ASP A 132 4.12 -19.01 -1.32
N GLU A 133 4.00 -20.32 -1.48
CA GLU A 133 3.29 -20.95 -2.58
C GLU A 133 1.79 -20.62 -2.60
N ARG A 134 1.17 -20.44 -1.40
CA ARG A 134 -0.24 -20.03 -1.34
C ARG A 134 -0.47 -18.66 -1.96
N TRP A 135 0.44 -17.72 -1.69
CA TRP A 135 0.39 -16.42 -2.34
C TRP A 135 0.57 -16.52 -3.85
N LYS A 136 1.54 -17.31 -4.33
CA LYS A 136 1.77 -17.48 -5.78
C LYS A 136 0.51 -18.02 -6.46
N TYR A 137 -0.09 -19.05 -5.89
CA TYR A 137 -1.31 -19.66 -6.40
C TYR A 137 -2.48 -18.66 -6.47
N VAL A 138 -2.79 -17.99 -5.38
CA VAL A 138 -3.89 -17.00 -5.34
C VAL A 138 -3.60 -15.82 -6.28
N ARG A 139 -2.35 -15.35 -6.34
CA ARG A 139 -1.93 -14.29 -7.26
C ARG A 139 -2.13 -14.68 -8.73
N SER A 140 -1.75 -15.90 -9.12
CA SER A 140 -1.94 -16.37 -10.50
C SER A 140 -3.41 -16.46 -10.87
N LEU A 141 -4.26 -16.89 -9.96
CA LEU A 141 -5.72 -16.90 -10.13
C LEU A 141 -6.30 -15.50 -10.35
N LEU A 142 -5.84 -14.51 -9.58
CA LEU A 142 -6.43 -13.16 -9.61
C LEU A 142 -5.92 -12.29 -10.76
N THR A 143 -4.71 -12.54 -11.27
CA THR A 143 -4.09 -11.67 -12.27
C THR A 143 -4.92 -11.50 -13.56
N PRO A 144 -5.57 -12.55 -14.12
CA PRO A 144 -6.40 -12.41 -15.31
C PRO A 144 -7.60 -11.47 -15.15
N ALA A 145 -8.13 -11.31 -13.91
CA ALA A 145 -9.24 -10.41 -13.63
C ALA A 145 -8.90 -8.92 -13.83
N PHE A 146 -7.60 -8.58 -13.83
CA PHE A 146 -7.09 -7.24 -14.11
C PHE A 146 -6.56 -7.08 -15.55
N GLY A 147 -6.86 -8.03 -16.43
CA GLY A 147 -6.53 -7.97 -17.85
C GLY A 147 -7.45 -7.01 -18.63
N ASP A 148 -6.98 -6.53 -19.78
CA ASP A 148 -7.65 -5.49 -20.56
C ASP A 148 -9.10 -5.83 -20.94
N ALA A 149 -9.39 -7.10 -21.24
CA ALA A 149 -10.75 -7.54 -21.55
C ALA A 149 -11.71 -7.32 -20.37
N LYS A 150 -11.25 -7.61 -19.15
CA LYS A 150 -12.05 -7.42 -17.93
C LYS A 150 -12.18 -5.96 -17.54
N LEU A 151 -11.13 -5.16 -17.74
CA LEU A 151 -11.19 -3.72 -17.51
C LEU A 151 -12.18 -3.03 -18.43
N LYS A 152 -12.31 -3.48 -19.69
CA LYS A 152 -13.35 -2.98 -20.62
C LYS A 152 -14.77 -3.19 -20.08
N GLU A 153 -15.02 -4.34 -19.46
CA GLU A 153 -16.33 -4.66 -18.85
C GLU A 153 -16.67 -3.72 -17.66
N MET A 154 -15.67 -3.08 -17.03
CA MET A 154 -15.84 -2.18 -15.87
C MET A 154 -16.08 -0.72 -16.24
N ILE A 155 -15.78 -0.32 -17.48
CA ILE A 155 -15.94 1.08 -17.94
C ILE A 155 -17.36 1.63 -17.74
N PRO A 156 -18.43 0.90 -18.05
CA PRO A 156 -19.78 1.39 -17.81
C PRO A 156 -20.04 1.75 -16.34
N LEU A 157 -19.47 0.97 -15.41
CA LEU A 157 -19.61 1.21 -13.96
C LEU A 157 -18.87 2.47 -13.52
N ILE A 158 -17.66 2.67 -14.04
CA ILE A 158 -16.87 3.89 -13.79
C ILE A 158 -17.62 5.10 -14.37
N ASN A 159 -18.12 5.00 -15.59
CA ASN A 159 -18.88 6.09 -16.23
C ASN A 159 -20.15 6.45 -15.46
N GLN A 160 -20.88 5.46 -14.94
CA GLN A 160 -22.06 5.70 -14.10
C GLN A 160 -21.70 6.48 -12.84
N ALA A 161 -20.65 6.07 -12.12
CA ALA A 161 -20.16 6.79 -10.94
C ALA A 161 -19.65 8.20 -11.29
N CYS A 162 -18.95 8.36 -12.43
CA CYS A 162 -18.52 9.68 -12.93
C CYS A 162 -19.70 10.60 -13.21
N ASN A 163 -20.80 10.12 -13.79
CA ASN A 163 -21.99 10.94 -14.05
C ASN A 163 -22.57 11.52 -12.75
N VAL A 164 -22.62 10.73 -11.68
CA VAL A 164 -23.08 11.19 -10.37
C VAL A 164 -22.08 12.21 -9.78
N LEU A 165 -20.77 11.92 -9.88
CA LEU A 165 -19.73 12.84 -9.44
C LEU A 165 -19.86 14.20 -10.14
N LEU A 166 -19.98 14.22 -11.46
CA LEU A 166 -20.10 15.45 -12.25
C LEU A 166 -21.36 16.26 -11.89
N SER A 167 -22.48 15.57 -11.64
CA SER A 167 -23.71 16.23 -11.18
C SER A 167 -23.51 16.91 -9.82
N ASN A 168 -22.82 16.25 -8.89
CA ASN A 168 -22.50 16.83 -7.59
C ASN A 168 -21.50 17.99 -7.70
N LEU A 169 -20.46 17.86 -8.54
CA LEU A 169 -19.46 18.88 -8.77
C LEU A 169 -20.05 20.12 -9.43
N LYS A 170 -21.05 19.96 -10.30
CA LYS A 170 -21.77 21.08 -10.92
C LYS A 170 -22.43 21.99 -9.88
N VAL A 171 -22.98 21.45 -8.81
CA VAL A 171 -23.58 22.24 -7.72
C VAL A 171 -22.52 23.16 -7.06
N TYR A 172 -21.30 22.63 -6.87
CA TYR A 172 -20.20 23.43 -6.32
C TYR A 172 -19.72 24.50 -7.33
N ALA A 173 -19.60 24.15 -8.61
CA ALA A 173 -19.21 25.09 -9.65
C ALA A 173 -20.23 26.24 -9.79
N ASP A 174 -21.53 25.90 -9.82
CA ASP A 174 -22.61 26.90 -9.92
C ASP A 174 -22.66 27.82 -8.68
N SER A 175 -22.24 27.31 -7.50
CA SER A 175 -22.19 28.15 -6.28
C SER A 175 -20.96 29.05 -6.20
N GLY A 176 -19.89 28.77 -6.92
CA GLY A 176 -18.60 29.46 -6.87
C GLY A 176 -17.89 29.36 -5.50
N ARG A 177 -18.34 28.49 -4.60
CA ARG A 177 -17.79 28.36 -3.23
C ARG A 177 -16.64 27.36 -3.18
N ALA A 178 -15.68 27.62 -2.30
CA ALA A 178 -14.64 26.67 -1.95
C ALA A 178 -15.24 25.43 -1.28
N PHE A 179 -14.71 24.26 -1.61
CA PHE A 179 -15.11 22.99 -1.01
C PHE A 179 -13.96 21.99 -1.02
N ASP A 180 -14.05 20.98 -0.18
CA ASP A 180 -13.08 19.88 -0.12
C ASP A 180 -13.41 18.81 -1.16
N ILE A 181 -12.66 18.80 -2.28
CA ILE A 181 -12.87 17.84 -3.36
C ILE A 181 -12.50 16.39 -2.95
N GLN A 182 -11.61 16.21 -1.99
CA GLN A 182 -11.27 14.88 -1.49
C GLN A 182 -12.50 14.15 -0.93
N ARG A 183 -13.45 14.87 -0.33
CA ARG A 183 -14.71 14.27 0.16
C ARG A 183 -15.56 13.73 -0.98
N CYS A 184 -15.59 14.43 -2.13
CA CYS A 184 -16.30 13.95 -3.32
C CYS A 184 -15.61 12.69 -3.89
N TYR A 185 -14.27 12.71 -3.99
CA TYR A 185 -13.51 11.55 -4.46
C TYR A 185 -13.63 10.34 -3.53
N ASN A 186 -13.70 10.55 -2.22
CA ASN A 186 -13.94 9.45 -1.27
C ASN A 186 -15.25 8.71 -1.58
N CYS A 187 -16.33 9.42 -1.82
CA CYS A 187 -17.60 8.80 -2.16
C CYS A 187 -17.56 8.17 -3.56
N PHE A 188 -16.98 8.86 -4.53
CA PHE A 188 -16.84 8.36 -5.90
C PHE A 188 -16.06 7.04 -5.97
N THR A 189 -14.85 6.99 -5.40
CA THR A 189 -14.03 5.78 -5.43
C THR A 189 -14.67 4.63 -4.66
N LEU A 190 -15.43 4.93 -3.60
CA LEU A 190 -16.16 3.90 -2.86
C LEU A 190 -17.30 3.30 -3.70
N ASP A 191 -18.03 4.11 -4.46
CA ASP A 191 -19.08 3.63 -5.37
C ASP A 191 -18.49 2.77 -6.49
N VAL A 192 -17.36 3.20 -7.09
CA VAL A 192 -16.66 2.42 -8.13
C VAL A 192 -16.20 1.09 -7.57
N VAL A 193 -15.43 1.11 -6.47
CA VAL A 193 -14.86 -0.13 -5.91
C VAL A 193 -15.95 -1.04 -5.33
N GLY A 194 -16.97 -0.48 -4.68
CA GLY A 194 -18.12 -1.24 -4.17
C GLY A 194 -18.85 -1.96 -5.30
N SER A 195 -19.06 -1.27 -6.41
CA SER A 195 -19.68 -1.83 -7.61
C SER A 195 -18.82 -2.92 -8.27
N VAL A 196 -17.51 -2.68 -8.41
CA VAL A 196 -16.56 -3.58 -9.11
C VAL A 196 -16.14 -4.77 -8.24
N ALA A 197 -15.84 -4.55 -6.95
CA ALA A 197 -15.32 -5.60 -6.07
C ALA A 197 -16.41 -6.44 -5.40
N PHE A 198 -17.56 -5.85 -5.07
CA PHE A 198 -18.64 -6.53 -4.35
C PHE A 198 -19.87 -6.77 -5.21
N GLY A 199 -19.97 -6.11 -6.36
CA GLY A 199 -21.16 -6.15 -7.18
C GLY A 199 -22.40 -5.56 -6.47
N THR A 200 -22.16 -4.72 -5.47
CA THR A 200 -23.20 -4.03 -4.70
C THR A 200 -23.29 -2.59 -5.20
N GLU A 201 -24.49 -2.13 -5.47
CA GLU A 201 -24.71 -0.70 -5.73
C GLU A 201 -24.60 0.05 -4.40
N VAL A 202 -23.42 0.66 -4.19
CA VAL A 202 -23.20 1.59 -3.10
C VAL A 202 -23.54 2.97 -3.65
N ASP A 203 -24.42 3.71 -3.01
CA ASP A 203 -24.83 5.07 -3.43
C ASP A 203 -24.27 6.11 -2.45
N SER A 204 -22.96 6.01 -2.21
CA SER A 204 -22.28 6.84 -1.21
C SER A 204 -22.22 8.31 -1.59
N GLN A 205 -22.27 8.60 -2.89
CA GLN A 205 -22.27 9.97 -3.41
C GLN A 205 -23.61 10.70 -3.12
N LYS A 206 -24.73 9.95 -3.02
CA LYS A 206 -26.03 10.52 -2.63
C LYS A 206 -26.32 10.33 -1.14
N ASN A 207 -25.82 9.24 -0.55
CA ASN A 207 -26.00 8.92 0.87
C ASN A 207 -24.66 8.72 1.59
N PRO A 208 -23.93 9.79 1.94
CA PRO A 208 -22.64 9.69 2.63
C PRO A 208 -22.74 9.15 4.06
N ASP A 209 -23.96 9.00 4.59
CA ASP A 209 -24.25 8.47 5.92
C ASP A 209 -24.59 6.98 5.93
N ASP A 210 -24.55 6.31 4.78
CA ASP A 210 -24.74 4.87 4.67
C ASP A 210 -23.80 4.09 5.62
N PRO A 211 -24.29 3.02 6.28
CA PRO A 211 -23.47 2.20 7.18
C PRO A 211 -22.19 1.65 6.54
N PHE A 212 -22.22 1.31 5.25
CA PHE A 212 -21.06 0.82 4.52
C PHE A 212 -19.99 1.91 4.40
N VAL A 213 -20.39 3.14 4.02
CA VAL A 213 -19.52 4.32 3.94
C VAL A 213 -18.89 4.64 5.31
N LYS A 214 -19.72 4.65 6.37
CA LYS A 214 -19.26 4.90 7.74
C LYS A 214 -18.24 3.85 8.21
N ASN A 215 -18.49 2.59 7.93
CA ASN A 215 -17.57 1.52 8.31
C ASN A 215 -16.26 1.56 7.51
N CYS A 216 -16.30 1.87 6.20
CA CYS A 216 -15.09 2.08 5.41
C CYS A 216 -14.26 3.23 5.97
N ARG A 217 -14.85 4.39 6.24
CA ARG A 217 -14.17 5.54 6.85
C ARG A 217 -13.57 5.17 8.20
N THR A 218 -14.34 4.50 9.07
CA THR A 218 -13.90 4.06 10.39
C THR A 218 -12.68 3.14 10.30
N PHE A 219 -12.61 2.25 9.30
CA PHE A 219 -11.47 1.36 9.10
C PHE A 219 -10.17 2.13 8.90
N PHE A 220 -10.18 3.18 8.07
CA PHE A 220 -8.99 4.00 7.79
C PHE A 220 -8.63 4.96 8.92
N GLU A 221 -9.59 5.38 9.73
CA GLU A 221 -9.36 6.25 10.88
C GLU A 221 -8.84 5.51 12.10
N MET A 222 -9.01 4.17 12.15
CA MET A 222 -8.58 3.38 13.29
C MET A 222 -7.07 3.49 13.51
N SER A 223 -6.71 3.81 14.74
CA SER A 223 -5.33 3.88 15.19
C SER A 223 -5.14 2.99 16.41
N LEU A 224 -4.02 2.31 16.48
CA LEU A 224 -3.64 1.58 17.70
C LEU A 224 -3.35 2.59 18.82
N PHE A 225 -3.88 2.28 20.00
CA PHE A 225 -3.60 3.06 21.20
C PHE A 225 -2.09 3.04 21.49
N LYS A 226 -1.45 4.21 21.52
CA LYS A 226 0.02 4.33 21.60
C LYS A 226 0.69 3.51 22.71
N PRO A 227 0.19 3.48 23.99
CA PRO A 227 0.75 2.62 25.04
C PRO A 227 0.66 1.12 24.72
N LEU A 228 -0.44 0.68 24.11
CA LEU A 228 -0.62 -0.71 23.71
C LEU A 228 0.37 -1.11 22.59
N LEU A 229 0.59 -0.22 21.63
CA LEU A 229 1.60 -0.42 20.58
C LEU A 229 3.00 -0.58 21.19
N PHE A 230 3.34 0.24 22.18
CA PHE A 230 4.59 0.12 22.92
C PHE A 230 4.75 -1.28 23.55
N LEU A 231 3.74 -1.76 24.27
CA LEU A 231 3.77 -3.10 24.88
C LEU A 231 3.88 -4.23 23.85
N ILE A 232 3.19 -4.11 22.71
CA ILE A 232 3.25 -5.08 21.62
C ILE A 232 4.67 -5.16 21.03
N LEU A 233 5.30 -4.02 20.83
CA LEU A 233 6.65 -3.96 20.27
C LEU A 233 7.71 -4.46 21.25
N SER A 234 7.53 -4.17 22.55
CA SER A 234 8.44 -4.59 23.60
C SER A 234 8.35 -6.09 23.90
N PHE A 235 7.14 -6.63 23.95
CA PHE A 235 6.85 -8.00 24.37
C PHE A 235 5.94 -8.75 23.40
N PRO A 236 6.35 -8.91 22.12
CA PRO A 236 5.47 -9.49 21.09
C PRO A 236 5.00 -10.92 21.44
N PHE A 237 5.84 -11.72 22.09
CA PHE A 237 5.51 -13.12 22.46
C PHE A 237 4.38 -13.23 23.51
N ILE A 238 4.21 -12.20 24.34
CA ILE A 238 3.16 -12.12 25.35
C ILE A 238 1.94 -11.37 24.80
N MET A 239 2.20 -10.21 24.21
CA MET A 239 1.13 -9.28 23.82
C MET A 239 0.35 -9.73 22.59
N ILE A 240 0.99 -10.38 21.60
CA ILE A 240 0.27 -10.85 20.40
C ILE A 240 -0.73 -11.97 20.77
N PRO A 241 -0.36 -13.04 21.51
CA PRO A 241 -1.34 -13.99 22.00
C PRO A 241 -2.42 -13.37 22.88
N LEU A 242 -2.05 -12.48 23.79
CA LEU A 242 -2.99 -11.80 24.68
C LEU A 242 -4.03 -10.97 23.91
N LEU A 243 -3.61 -10.24 22.88
CA LEU A 243 -4.50 -9.45 22.03
C LEU A 243 -5.45 -10.31 21.18
N ARG A 244 -5.08 -11.53 20.87
CA ARG A 244 -5.98 -12.49 20.20
C ARG A 244 -7.11 -12.98 21.10
N ILE A 245 -6.85 -13.00 22.41
CA ILE A 245 -7.82 -13.43 23.45
C ILE A 245 -8.65 -12.24 23.92
N LEU A 246 -8.03 -11.06 24.08
CA LEU A 246 -8.73 -9.87 24.54
C LEU A 246 -9.67 -9.33 23.45
N PRO A 247 -10.95 -9.12 23.77
CA PRO A 247 -11.93 -8.67 22.78
C PRO A 247 -11.74 -7.19 22.46
N ASN A 248 -11.24 -6.87 21.29
CA ASN A 248 -11.41 -5.55 20.70
C ASN A 248 -12.79 -5.48 20.04
N LYS A 249 -13.82 -5.11 20.80
CA LYS A 249 -15.21 -5.08 20.34
C LYS A 249 -15.36 -4.29 19.03
N LYS A 250 -14.83 -3.07 18.97
CA LYS A 250 -14.93 -2.19 17.79
C LYS A 250 -14.32 -2.82 16.54
N GLN A 251 -13.12 -3.41 16.65
CA GLN A 251 -12.48 -4.12 15.54
C GLN A 251 -13.27 -5.35 15.10
N LYS A 252 -13.80 -6.10 16.08
CA LYS A 252 -14.56 -7.32 15.82
C LYS A 252 -15.90 -7.02 15.15
N GLU A 253 -16.59 -5.98 15.58
CA GLU A 253 -17.82 -5.49 14.96
C GLU A 253 -17.58 -5.03 13.53
N LEU A 254 -16.53 -4.22 13.31
CA LEU A 254 -16.15 -3.72 11.99
C LEU A 254 -15.78 -4.85 11.03
N ASN A 255 -14.93 -5.78 11.44
CA ASN A 255 -14.56 -6.94 10.63
C ASN A 255 -15.77 -7.85 10.38
N GLY A 256 -16.62 -8.06 11.40
CA GLY A 256 -17.86 -8.81 11.29
C GLY A 256 -18.81 -8.22 10.26
N PHE A 257 -18.95 -6.90 10.25
CA PHE A 257 -19.76 -6.20 9.24
C PHE A 257 -19.30 -6.52 7.81
N PHE A 258 -18.00 -6.34 7.52
CA PHE A 258 -17.47 -6.61 6.18
C PHE A 258 -17.56 -8.08 5.80
N ILE A 259 -17.20 -9.00 6.71
CA ILE A 259 -17.32 -10.44 6.47
C ILE A 259 -18.77 -10.82 6.15
N GLN A 260 -19.72 -10.30 6.92
CA GLN A 260 -21.15 -10.61 6.71
C GLN A 260 -21.67 -10.02 5.39
N THR A 261 -21.29 -8.78 5.07
CA THR A 261 -21.66 -8.14 3.80
C THR A 261 -21.17 -8.94 2.60
N ILE A 262 -19.91 -9.39 2.64
CA ILE A 262 -19.33 -10.19 1.55
C ILE A 262 -19.99 -11.57 1.48
N LYS A 263 -20.21 -12.24 2.62
CA LYS A 263 -20.89 -13.54 2.65
C LYS A 263 -22.32 -13.45 2.11
N ASN A 264 -23.04 -12.40 2.45
CA ASN A 264 -24.39 -12.16 1.90
C ASN A 264 -24.33 -11.98 0.37
N ALA A 265 -23.33 -11.24 -0.14
CA ALA A 265 -23.14 -11.07 -1.57
C ALA A 265 -22.80 -12.41 -2.27
N ILE A 266 -21.98 -13.25 -1.66
CA ILE A 266 -21.66 -14.61 -2.18
C ILE A 266 -22.92 -15.46 -2.25
N VAL A 267 -23.69 -15.55 -1.15
CA VAL A 267 -24.93 -16.34 -1.09
C VAL A 267 -25.94 -15.85 -2.13
N PHE A 268 -26.10 -14.53 -2.27
CA PHE A 268 -26.99 -13.95 -3.28
C PHE A 268 -26.57 -14.35 -4.71
N ARG A 269 -25.27 -14.33 -5.02
CA ARG A 269 -24.73 -14.74 -6.33
C ARG A 269 -24.90 -16.22 -6.62
N ASP A 270 -24.70 -17.07 -5.61
CA ASP A 270 -24.88 -18.52 -5.76
C ASP A 270 -26.35 -18.89 -6.04
N GLN A 271 -27.32 -18.06 -5.60
CA GLN A 271 -28.76 -18.24 -5.83
C GLN A 271 -29.24 -17.68 -7.18
N GLN A 272 -28.47 -16.81 -7.84
CA GLN A 272 -28.84 -16.25 -9.14
C GLN A 272 -28.59 -17.23 -10.29
N ASP A 273 -29.45 -17.18 -11.32
CA ASP A 273 -29.22 -17.89 -12.57
C ASP A 273 -27.95 -17.37 -13.25
N ALA A 274 -27.20 -18.26 -13.90
CA ALA A 274 -25.92 -17.94 -14.53
C ALA A 274 -26.00 -16.79 -15.55
N ALA A 275 -27.14 -16.64 -16.23
CA ALA A 275 -27.36 -15.57 -17.22
C ALA A 275 -27.57 -14.18 -16.57
N GLU A 276 -28.02 -14.13 -15.31
CA GLU A 276 -28.32 -12.89 -14.58
C GLU A 276 -27.15 -12.43 -13.71
N ARG A 277 -26.12 -13.27 -13.56
CA ARG A 277 -24.95 -12.95 -12.73
C ARG A 277 -24.18 -11.78 -13.31
N ARG A 278 -23.96 -10.78 -12.46
CA ARG A 278 -23.15 -9.61 -12.82
C ARG A 278 -21.70 -10.02 -13.05
N ARG A 279 -21.05 -9.47 -14.08
CA ARG A 279 -19.65 -9.73 -14.41
C ARG A 279 -18.74 -8.74 -13.70
N ASP A 280 -18.31 -9.10 -12.48
CA ASP A 280 -17.41 -8.32 -11.61
C ASP A 280 -16.35 -9.22 -10.97
N PHE A 281 -15.45 -8.63 -10.15
CA PHE A 281 -14.38 -9.39 -9.50
C PHE A 281 -14.89 -10.49 -8.58
N LEU A 282 -16.00 -10.25 -7.86
CA LEU A 282 -16.58 -11.25 -6.97
C LEU A 282 -17.02 -12.48 -7.79
N GLN A 283 -17.78 -12.26 -8.87
CA GLN A 283 -18.25 -13.36 -9.71
C GLN A 283 -17.09 -14.14 -10.32
N TRP A 284 -16.08 -13.42 -10.80
CA TRP A 284 -14.90 -14.08 -11.35
C TRP A 284 -14.18 -14.97 -10.32
N MET A 285 -14.05 -14.52 -9.06
CA MET A 285 -13.48 -15.33 -7.99
C MET A 285 -14.33 -16.55 -7.68
N LEU A 286 -15.67 -16.41 -7.69
CA LEU A 286 -16.61 -17.52 -7.48
C LEU A 286 -16.53 -18.55 -8.61
N ASP A 287 -16.43 -18.11 -9.87
CA ASP A 287 -16.25 -19.00 -11.02
C ASP A 287 -14.92 -19.76 -10.91
N SER A 288 -13.85 -19.07 -10.51
CA SER A 288 -12.52 -19.67 -10.31
C SER A 288 -12.47 -20.64 -9.11
N ARG A 289 -13.37 -20.49 -8.11
CA ARG A 289 -13.52 -21.44 -6.99
C ARG A 289 -13.92 -22.83 -7.50
N ASN A 290 -14.75 -22.88 -8.54
CA ASN A 290 -15.33 -24.12 -9.07
C ASN A 290 -14.49 -24.77 -10.19
N SER A 291 -13.48 -24.07 -10.72
CA SER A 291 -12.70 -24.51 -11.89
C SER A 291 -11.34 -25.08 -11.45
N ALA A 292 -11.32 -26.34 -11.02
CA ALA A 292 -10.10 -27.00 -10.53
C ALA A 292 -9.02 -27.28 -11.61
N ASP A 293 -9.32 -27.11 -12.91
CA ASP A 293 -8.54 -27.72 -14.02
C ASP A 293 -7.78 -26.76 -14.97
N THR A 294 -7.78 -25.45 -14.76
CA THR A 294 -7.34 -24.54 -15.84
C THR A 294 -5.97 -23.87 -15.68
N LEU A 295 -5.21 -24.14 -14.64
CA LEU A 295 -3.87 -23.57 -14.51
C LEU A 295 -2.80 -24.67 -14.59
N ALA A 296 -2.23 -24.85 -15.80
CA ALA A 296 -1.04 -25.65 -16.00
C ALA A 296 0.15 -25.07 -15.20
N ASP A 297 0.93 -25.95 -14.55
CA ASP A 297 2.24 -25.63 -13.97
C ASP A 297 3.08 -24.85 -15.00
N GLY A 298 3.63 -23.70 -14.63
CA GLY A 298 4.43 -22.84 -15.50
C GLY A 298 3.76 -21.53 -15.95
N SER A 299 2.50 -21.28 -15.56
CA SER A 299 1.77 -20.08 -15.96
C SER A 299 2.16 -18.83 -15.17
N PHE A 300 2.77 -18.97 -13.97
CA PHE A 300 3.08 -17.83 -13.08
C PHE A 300 4.09 -16.86 -13.71
N ASP A 301 5.14 -17.37 -14.32
CA ASP A 301 6.19 -16.55 -14.94
C ASP A 301 5.72 -15.82 -16.21
N LYS A 302 4.71 -16.38 -16.91
CA LYS A 302 4.05 -15.75 -18.05
C LYS A 302 3.02 -14.69 -17.66
N ILE A 303 2.40 -14.83 -16.48
CA ILE A 303 1.30 -13.98 -16.02
C ILE A 303 1.80 -12.72 -15.26
N CYS A 304 3.00 -12.77 -14.69
CA CYS A 304 3.63 -11.65 -14.02
C CYS A 304 4.91 -11.19 -14.73
N PRO A 305 4.83 -10.62 -15.95
CA PRO A 305 6.00 -10.06 -16.59
C PRO A 305 6.55 -8.93 -15.70
N ALA A 306 7.86 -8.93 -15.48
CA ALA A 306 8.54 -7.80 -14.88
C ALA A 306 8.16 -6.55 -15.68
N THR A 307 7.55 -5.57 -15.01
CA THR A 307 7.04 -4.36 -15.66
C THR A 307 8.19 -3.43 -16.03
N THR A 308 9.01 -3.86 -16.95
CA THR A 308 9.93 -2.99 -17.70
C THR A 308 10.08 -3.62 -19.08
N SER A 309 9.74 -2.86 -20.09
CA SER A 309 10.08 -3.16 -21.48
C SER A 309 11.60 -3.14 -21.66
N SER A 310 12.29 -4.18 -21.26
CA SER A 310 13.65 -4.49 -21.70
C SER A 310 13.79 -6.00 -21.84
N GLN A 311 14.05 -6.40 -23.05
CA GLN A 311 14.37 -7.75 -23.49
C GLN A 311 15.64 -8.23 -22.78
N ASN A 312 15.51 -8.94 -21.66
CA ASN A 312 16.49 -9.88 -21.14
C ASN A 312 15.78 -10.72 -20.09
N GLU A 313 15.08 -11.75 -20.56
CA GLU A 313 14.50 -12.80 -19.73
C GLU A 313 15.63 -13.71 -19.24
N VAL A 314 15.86 -13.72 -17.93
CA VAL A 314 16.60 -14.82 -17.28
C VAL A 314 15.56 -15.83 -16.80
N PRO A 315 15.57 -17.08 -17.28
CA PRO A 315 14.63 -18.09 -16.83
C PRO A 315 14.88 -18.43 -15.36
N LEU A 316 13.87 -18.30 -14.51
CA LEU A 316 13.88 -18.82 -13.15
C LEU A 316 13.81 -20.35 -13.21
N VAL A 317 14.86 -21.02 -12.73
CA VAL A 317 14.91 -22.48 -12.63
C VAL A 317 13.94 -22.95 -11.55
N ASP A 318 12.88 -23.63 -11.97
CA ASP A 318 11.89 -24.26 -11.10
C ASP A 318 12.50 -25.39 -10.27
N LYS A 319 12.33 -25.27 -8.95
CA LYS A 319 12.30 -26.45 -8.06
C LYS A 319 10.84 -26.80 -7.80
N ALA A 320 10.49 -28.05 -8.09
CA ALA A 320 9.16 -28.61 -7.88
C ALA A 320 8.60 -28.29 -6.48
N PRO A 321 7.30 -27.96 -6.35
CA PRO A 321 6.68 -27.65 -5.08
C PRO A 321 6.66 -28.87 -4.17
N SER A 322 7.15 -28.73 -2.94
CA SER A 322 7.27 -29.81 -1.96
C SER A 322 6.03 -30.05 -1.10
N GLU A 323 4.99 -29.22 -1.23
CA GLU A 323 3.72 -29.37 -0.49
C GLU A 323 2.53 -29.29 -1.44
N LYS A 324 1.50 -30.12 -1.19
CA LYS A 324 0.24 -30.10 -1.93
C LYS A 324 -0.49 -28.78 -1.63
N VAL A 325 -0.35 -27.80 -2.51
CA VAL A 325 -1.12 -26.54 -2.44
C VAL A 325 -2.58 -26.86 -2.76
N GLN A 326 -3.51 -26.40 -1.90
CA GLN A 326 -4.94 -26.53 -2.16
C GLN A 326 -5.29 -25.76 -3.45
N LYS A 327 -5.77 -26.46 -4.46
CA LYS A 327 -6.04 -25.90 -5.81
C LYS A 327 -7.37 -25.13 -5.94
N MET A 328 -7.98 -24.71 -4.82
CA MET A 328 -9.24 -23.96 -4.81
C MET A 328 -9.14 -22.78 -3.85
N LEU A 329 -9.85 -21.68 -4.15
CA LEU A 329 -10.04 -20.58 -3.19
C LEU A 329 -11.03 -21.02 -2.11
N THR A 330 -10.74 -20.72 -0.87
CA THR A 330 -11.71 -20.84 0.23
C THR A 330 -12.63 -19.63 0.26
N ASP A 331 -13.82 -19.75 0.86
CA ASP A 331 -14.73 -18.61 1.04
C ASP A 331 -14.09 -17.49 1.87
N ASP A 332 -13.25 -17.83 2.85
CA ASP A 332 -12.50 -16.84 3.63
C ASP A 332 -11.47 -16.10 2.77
N GLU A 333 -10.82 -16.78 1.82
CA GLU A 333 -9.91 -16.13 0.87
C GLU A 333 -10.66 -15.27 -0.15
N VAL A 334 -11.80 -15.72 -0.65
CA VAL A 334 -12.67 -14.87 -1.50
C VAL A 334 -13.06 -13.60 -0.75
N ALA A 335 -13.51 -13.74 0.51
CA ALA A 335 -13.83 -12.60 1.36
C ALA A 335 -12.61 -11.72 1.63
N GLY A 336 -11.43 -12.31 1.83
CA GLY A 336 -10.16 -11.61 2.02
C GLY A 336 -9.76 -10.77 0.81
N GLN A 337 -9.90 -11.32 -0.41
CA GLN A 337 -9.58 -10.58 -1.64
C GLN A 337 -10.60 -9.45 -1.89
N ALA A 338 -11.90 -9.73 -1.76
CA ALA A 338 -12.93 -8.71 -1.94
C ALA A 338 -12.70 -7.54 -0.98
N PHE A 339 -12.47 -7.83 0.30
CA PHE A 339 -12.14 -6.81 1.30
C PHE A 339 -10.86 -6.04 0.97
N LEU A 340 -9.78 -6.74 0.56
CA LEU A 340 -8.55 -6.08 0.14
C LEU A 340 -8.78 -5.14 -1.03
N PHE A 341 -9.54 -5.54 -2.05
CA PHE A 341 -9.78 -4.71 -3.23
C PHE A 341 -10.55 -3.45 -2.87
N LEU A 342 -11.54 -3.56 -1.97
CA LEU A 342 -12.23 -2.39 -1.43
C LEU A 342 -11.25 -1.40 -0.80
N ILE A 343 -10.47 -1.88 0.17
CA ILE A 343 -9.56 -1.03 0.93
C ILE A 343 -8.45 -0.45 0.06
N ALA A 344 -7.86 -1.26 -0.81
CA ALA A 344 -6.75 -0.84 -1.67
C ALA A 344 -7.19 0.13 -2.77
N GLY A 345 -8.35 -0.09 -3.39
CA GLY A 345 -8.87 0.77 -4.45
C GLY A 345 -9.41 2.11 -3.95
N TYR A 346 -10.00 2.11 -2.76
CA TYR A 346 -10.61 3.30 -2.17
C TYR A 346 -9.60 4.41 -1.86
N GLU A 347 -8.70 4.20 -0.90
CA GLU A 347 -7.85 5.28 -0.37
C GLU A 347 -6.75 5.72 -1.35
N THR A 348 -6.18 4.78 -2.11
CA THR A 348 -5.08 5.10 -3.04
C THR A 348 -5.55 5.92 -4.24
N THR A 349 -6.69 5.57 -4.82
CA THR A 349 -7.26 6.31 -5.97
C THR A 349 -7.77 7.68 -5.53
N THR A 350 -8.47 7.77 -4.39
CA THR A 350 -8.87 9.06 -3.80
C THR A 350 -7.67 9.98 -3.59
N SER A 351 -6.59 9.48 -2.98
CA SER A 351 -5.39 10.28 -2.75
C SER A 351 -4.75 10.73 -4.06
N THR A 352 -4.67 9.86 -5.05
CA THR A 352 -4.11 10.19 -6.38
C THR A 352 -4.92 11.29 -7.07
N LEU A 353 -6.26 11.17 -7.10
CA LEU A 353 -7.15 12.20 -7.67
C LEU A 353 -7.02 13.52 -6.92
N SER A 354 -6.97 13.48 -5.59
CA SER A 354 -6.83 14.68 -4.75
C SER A 354 -5.51 15.40 -5.00
N PHE A 355 -4.40 14.65 -5.09
CA PHE A 355 -3.09 15.20 -5.39
C PHE A 355 -3.00 15.75 -6.81
N ALA A 356 -3.55 15.04 -7.81
CA ALA A 356 -3.59 15.53 -9.18
C ALA A 356 -4.38 16.84 -9.28
N THR A 357 -5.53 16.93 -8.62
CA THR A 357 -6.34 18.16 -8.57
C THR A 357 -5.59 19.31 -7.90
N TYR A 358 -4.93 19.05 -6.76
CA TYR A 358 -4.10 20.04 -6.08
C TYR A 358 -2.97 20.55 -6.98
N LEU A 359 -2.23 19.63 -7.61
CA LEU A 359 -1.11 20.00 -8.49
C LEU A 359 -1.58 20.77 -9.73
N LEU A 360 -2.69 20.40 -10.34
CA LEU A 360 -3.26 21.14 -11.46
C LEU A 360 -3.79 22.52 -11.05
N ALA A 361 -4.40 22.65 -9.88
CA ALA A 361 -4.87 23.93 -9.36
C ALA A 361 -3.73 24.90 -9.03
N THR A 362 -2.60 24.37 -8.53
CA THR A 362 -1.41 25.16 -8.16
C THR A 362 -0.44 25.39 -9.30
N ASN A 363 -0.60 24.69 -10.45
CA ASN A 363 0.22 24.85 -11.67
C ASN A 363 -0.68 25.08 -12.89
N PRO A 364 -1.24 26.28 -13.03
CA PRO A 364 -2.24 26.58 -14.06
C PRO A 364 -1.71 26.41 -15.49
N GLU A 365 -0.41 26.59 -15.72
CA GLU A 365 0.24 26.36 -17.02
C GLU A 365 0.19 24.86 -17.43
N CYS A 366 0.38 23.95 -16.49
CA CYS A 366 0.24 22.51 -16.75
C CYS A 366 -1.23 22.13 -16.97
N GLN A 367 -2.13 22.75 -16.20
CA GLN A 367 -3.57 22.55 -16.41
C GLN A 367 -4.00 23.00 -17.79
N GLU A 368 -3.54 24.17 -18.28
CA GLU A 368 -3.90 24.70 -19.60
C GLU A 368 -3.44 23.76 -20.74
N LYS A 369 -2.20 23.26 -20.67
CA LYS A 369 -1.72 22.25 -21.64
C LYS A 369 -2.60 20.99 -21.64
N LEU A 370 -3.00 20.52 -20.45
CA LEU A 370 -3.89 19.38 -20.33
C LEU A 370 -5.28 19.65 -20.89
N LEU A 371 -5.82 20.84 -20.64
CA LEU A 371 -7.12 21.25 -21.18
C LEU A 371 -7.11 21.32 -22.71
N GLN A 372 -6.01 21.76 -23.30
CA GLN A 372 -5.85 21.74 -24.76
C GLN A 372 -5.88 20.30 -25.31
N GLU A 373 -5.15 19.38 -24.71
CA GLU A 373 -5.20 17.94 -25.10
C GLU A 373 -6.62 17.38 -24.98
N ILE A 374 -7.34 17.72 -23.90
CA ILE A 374 -8.72 17.28 -23.66
C ILE A 374 -9.69 17.86 -24.69
N ASP A 375 -9.50 19.10 -25.12
CA ASP A 375 -10.33 19.73 -26.15
C ASP A 375 -10.12 19.06 -27.52
N GLU A 376 -8.87 18.76 -27.87
CA GLU A 376 -8.54 18.03 -29.10
C GLU A 376 -9.11 16.59 -29.07
N PHE A 377 -9.05 15.94 -27.89
CA PHE A 377 -9.65 14.63 -27.68
C PHE A 377 -11.18 14.67 -27.83
N SER A 378 -11.83 15.65 -27.22
CA SER A 378 -13.29 15.82 -27.23
C SER A 378 -13.83 16.16 -28.64
N ALA A 379 -13.04 16.83 -29.46
CA ALA A 379 -13.37 17.07 -30.87
C ALA A 379 -13.36 15.80 -31.74
N LYS A 380 -12.56 14.77 -31.32
CA LYS A 380 -12.44 13.49 -32.06
C LYS A 380 -13.40 12.43 -31.54
N HIS A 381 -13.69 12.43 -30.26
CA HIS A 381 -14.40 11.35 -29.58
C HIS A 381 -15.62 11.86 -28.81
N THR A 382 -16.80 11.37 -29.15
CA THR A 382 -18.06 11.70 -28.45
C THR A 382 -18.27 10.87 -27.19
N VAL A 383 -17.65 9.69 -27.11
CA VAL A 383 -17.76 8.76 -25.98
C VAL A 383 -16.37 8.32 -25.55
N THR A 384 -16.13 8.32 -24.24
CA THR A 384 -14.87 7.82 -23.67
C THR A 384 -14.96 6.30 -23.48
N ASP A 385 -14.04 5.56 -24.10
CA ASP A 385 -13.89 4.11 -23.97
C ASP A 385 -12.46 3.70 -23.57
N TYR A 386 -12.21 2.38 -23.47
CA TYR A 386 -10.92 1.86 -23.06
C TYR A 386 -9.78 2.17 -24.05
N GLN A 387 -10.09 2.26 -25.34
CA GLN A 387 -9.08 2.45 -26.37
C GLN A 387 -8.73 3.93 -26.50
N ASN A 388 -9.73 4.78 -26.65
CA ASN A 388 -9.49 6.20 -26.87
C ASN A 388 -8.92 6.92 -25.64
N VAL A 389 -9.25 6.51 -24.43
CA VAL A 389 -8.66 7.08 -23.20
C VAL A 389 -7.13 6.89 -23.13
N GLN A 390 -6.56 5.98 -23.93
CA GLN A 390 -5.10 5.82 -24.05
C GLN A 390 -4.45 6.86 -24.97
N GLU A 391 -5.23 7.66 -25.70
CA GLU A 391 -4.76 8.69 -26.63
C GLU A 391 -4.50 10.04 -25.94
N LEU A 392 -4.23 10.05 -24.63
CA LEU A 392 -4.02 11.24 -23.78
C LEU A 392 -2.63 11.19 -23.14
N PRO A 393 -1.54 11.39 -23.92
CA PRO A 393 -0.18 11.26 -23.41
C PRO A 393 0.18 12.32 -22.35
N TYR A 394 -0.34 13.55 -22.46
CA TYR A 394 -0.06 14.58 -21.45
C TYR A 394 -0.78 14.28 -20.13
N LEU A 395 -2.00 13.77 -20.19
CA LEU A 395 -2.71 13.29 -18.99
C LEU A 395 -1.94 12.13 -18.33
N ASP A 396 -1.34 11.22 -19.10
CA ASP A 396 -0.47 10.17 -18.57
C ASP A 396 0.76 10.75 -17.85
N MET A 397 1.38 11.77 -18.43
CA MET A 397 2.51 12.45 -17.81
C MET A 397 2.11 13.19 -16.52
N VAL A 398 0.96 13.85 -16.50
CA VAL A 398 0.38 14.50 -15.31
C VAL A 398 0.14 13.51 -14.18
N ILE A 399 -0.48 12.36 -14.48
CA ILE A 399 -0.72 11.31 -13.48
C ILE A 399 0.61 10.71 -12.99
N ALA A 400 1.55 10.46 -13.90
CA ALA A 400 2.84 9.92 -13.55
C ALA A 400 3.65 10.86 -12.64
N GLU A 401 3.67 12.17 -12.93
CA GLU A 401 4.35 13.16 -12.09
C GLU A 401 3.63 13.34 -10.74
N THR A 402 2.29 13.28 -10.72
CA THR A 402 1.52 13.25 -9.47
C THR A 402 1.94 12.09 -8.58
N LEU A 403 2.05 10.88 -9.15
CA LEU A 403 2.48 9.68 -8.44
C LEU A 403 3.97 9.69 -8.06
N ARG A 404 4.79 10.48 -8.76
CA ARG A 404 6.17 10.73 -8.35
C ARG A 404 6.21 11.61 -7.10
N MET A 405 5.55 12.77 -7.15
CA MET A 405 5.57 13.71 -6.04
C MET A 405 4.85 13.17 -4.80
N PHE A 406 3.70 12.52 -4.99
CA PHE A 406 2.86 12.03 -3.91
C PHE A 406 2.43 10.57 -4.12
N PRO A 407 3.37 9.60 -4.04
CA PRO A 407 3.00 8.19 -4.18
C PRO A 407 2.17 7.73 -2.97
N PRO A 408 0.91 7.29 -3.14
CA PRO A 408 0.12 6.77 -2.01
C PRO A 408 0.82 5.62 -1.28
N ALA A 409 1.48 4.72 -2.02
CA ALA A 409 2.36 3.69 -1.47
C ALA A 409 3.81 4.21 -1.39
N PHE A 410 4.08 5.15 -0.48
CA PHE A 410 5.37 5.80 -0.34
C PHE A 410 6.50 4.91 0.21
N ARG A 411 6.17 3.71 0.65
CA ARG A 411 7.09 2.64 1.07
C ARG A 411 6.44 1.27 0.96
N PHE A 412 7.23 0.24 0.75
CA PHE A 412 6.78 -1.14 0.83
C PHE A 412 7.89 -2.07 1.30
N THR A 413 7.53 -3.25 1.81
CA THR A 413 8.46 -4.14 2.47
C THR A 413 8.55 -5.51 1.82
N ARG A 414 9.71 -6.18 2.04
CA ARG A 414 9.97 -7.60 1.82
C ARG A 414 10.68 -8.18 3.03
N GLU A 415 10.56 -9.47 3.25
CA GLU A 415 11.28 -10.20 4.29
C GLU A 415 12.36 -11.06 3.66
N ALA A 416 13.60 -10.96 4.14
CA ALA A 416 14.69 -11.85 3.74
C ALA A 416 14.45 -13.23 4.36
N ALA A 417 14.22 -14.25 3.53
CA ALA A 417 13.96 -15.61 4.02
C ALA A 417 15.22 -16.29 4.56
N LYS A 418 16.39 -15.95 3.99
CA LYS A 418 17.71 -16.52 4.33
C LYS A 418 18.76 -15.43 4.35
N ASP A 419 19.88 -15.68 5.05
CA ASP A 419 21.07 -14.85 4.92
C ASP A 419 21.52 -14.78 3.45
N CYS A 420 21.82 -13.59 2.98
CA CYS A 420 22.26 -13.40 1.61
C CYS A 420 23.21 -12.19 1.47
N VAL A 421 23.79 -12.06 0.28
CA VAL A 421 24.60 -10.90 -0.11
C VAL A 421 23.96 -10.29 -1.35
N VAL A 422 23.58 -9.03 -1.26
CA VAL A 422 23.01 -8.25 -2.35
C VAL A 422 23.97 -7.16 -2.75
N LEU A 423 24.56 -7.25 -3.94
CA LEU A 423 25.55 -6.29 -4.45
C LEU A 423 26.66 -5.95 -3.43
N GLY A 424 27.18 -6.98 -2.75
CA GLY A 424 28.25 -6.83 -1.74
C GLY A 424 27.77 -6.53 -0.31
N GLN A 425 26.51 -6.14 -0.11
CA GLN A 425 25.94 -5.92 1.22
C GLN A 425 25.36 -7.22 1.79
N ARG A 426 25.82 -7.64 2.97
CA ARG A 426 25.23 -8.76 3.72
C ARG A 426 23.89 -8.35 4.30
N ILE A 427 22.88 -9.19 4.11
CA ILE A 427 21.51 -9.02 4.64
C ILE A 427 21.17 -10.26 5.47
N PRO A 428 20.89 -10.11 6.77
CA PRO A 428 20.57 -11.23 7.63
C PRO A 428 19.14 -11.75 7.40
N ALA A 429 18.95 -13.04 7.60
CA ALA A 429 17.63 -13.69 7.58
C ALA A 429 16.67 -13.02 8.56
N GLY A 430 15.40 -12.89 8.16
CA GLY A 430 14.37 -12.23 8.95
C GLY A 430 14.45 -10.70 8.96
N ALA A 431 15.42 -10.10 8.25
CA ALA A 431 15.42 -8.65 8.05
C ALA A 431 14.23 -8.22 7.19
N VAL A 432 13.57 -7.16 7.60
CA VAL A 432 12.54 -6.51 6.80
C VAL A 432 13.21 -5.48 5.90
N ILE A 433 13.24 -5.75 4.61
CA ILE A 433 13.75 -4.81 3.62
C ILE A 433 12.65 -3.82 3.29
N GLU A 434 12.94 -2.55 3.44
CA GLU A 434 12.02 -1.47 3.16
C GLU A 434 12.53 -0.61 2.00
N THR A 435 11.73 -0.49 0.94
CA THR A 435 11.99 0.43 -0.16
C THR A 435 11.38 1.77 0.17
N ALA A 436 12.22 2.81 0.30
CA ALA A 436 11.80 4.18 0.60
C ALA A 436 11.40 4.92 -0.69
N VAL A 437 10.22 4.59 -1.23
CA VAL A 437 9.73 5.13 -2.51
C VAL A 437 9.62 6.65 -2.47
N GLY A 438 9.13 7.21 -1.37
CA GLY A 438 9.01 8.66 -1.20
C GLY A 438 10.36 9.37 -1.36
N HIS A 439 11.41 8.89 -0.67
CA HIS A 439 12.76 9.42 -0.83
C HIS A 439 13.30 9.23 -2.25
N LEU A 440 13.13 8.02 -2.81
CA LEU A 440 13.61 7.69 -4.16
C LEU A 440 13.02 8.62 -5.23
N HIS A 441 11.74 8.95 -5.11
CA HIS A 441 11.03 9.84 -6.02
C HIS A 441 11.37 11.32 -5.86
N HIS A 442 12.07 11.70 -4.78
CA HIS A 442 12.52 13.07 -4.50
C HIS A 442 14.06 13.19 -4.50
N ASN A 443 14.78 12.11 -4.87
CA ASN A 443 16.24 12.18 -4.95
C ASN A 443 16.68 13.04 -6.16
N PRO A 444 17.40 14.18 -5.93
CA PRO A 444 17.82 15.08 -7.02
C PRO A 444 18.71 14.43 -8.07
N GLU A 445 19.38 13.31 -7.73
CA GLU A 445 20.20 12.54 -8.67
C GLU A 445 19.38 11.97 -9.83
N PHE A 446 18.14 11.53 -9.55
CA PHE A 446 17.23 10.96 -10.56
C PHE A 446 16.17 11.97 -11.04
N TRP A 447 15.90 13.00 -10.22
CA TRP A 447 14.83 13.97 -10.42
C TRP A 447 15.36 15.38 -10.15
N PRO A 448 16.03 16.05 -11.12
CA PRO A 448 16.46 17.45 -10.98
C PRO A 448 15.27 18.33 -10.59
N GLU A 449 15.45 19.25 -9.63
CA GLU A 449 14.38 20.09 -9.07
C GLU A 449 13.15 19.27 -8.59
N PRO A 450 13.33 18.32 -7.64
CA PRO A 450 12.31 17.31 -7.34
C PRO A 450 11.01 17.87 -6.78
N GLU A 451 11.04 19.08 -6.23
CA GLU A 451 9.86 19.77 -5.66
C GLU A 451 8.98 20.46 -6.72
N LYS A 452 9.46 20.57 -7.97
CA LYS A 452 8.66 21.15 -9.05
C LYS A 452 7.81 20.10 -9.74
N PHE A 453 6.57 20.48 -10.06
CA PHE A 453 5.65 19.67 -10.85
C PHE A 453 5.94 19.86 -12.35
N ILE A 454 6.61 18.89 -12.96
CA ILE A 454 7.05 18.92 -14.35
C ILE A 454 6.61 17.62 -15.05
N PRO A 455 5.39 17.56 -15.62
CA PRO A 455 4.90 16.36 -16.32
C PRO A 455 5.82 15.85 -17.42
N GLU A 456 6.54 16.76 -18.09
CA GLU A 456 7.46 16.47 -19.19
C GLU A 456 8.64 15.57 -18.81
N ARG A 457 8.89 15.33 -17.51
CA ARG A 457 9.83 14.29 -17.04
C ARG A 457 9.42 12.86 -17.50
N PHE A 458 8.19 12.70 -17.95
CA PHE A 458 7.63 11.44 -18.41
C PHE A 458 7.45 11.33 -19.92
N THR A 459 8.12 12.19 -20.71
CA THR A 459 8.27 11.96 -22.15
C THR A 459 9.05 10.67 -22.41
N GLU A 460 8.92 10.10 -23.60
CA GLU A 460 9.62 8.85 -23.95
C GLU A 460 11.15 9.02 -23.93
N GLU A 461 11.65 10.20 -24.27
CA GLU A 461 13.07 10.55 -24.23
C GLU A 461 13.58 10.59 -22.78
N ALA A 462 12.91 11.33 -21.90
CA ALA A 462 13.30 11.47 -20.50
C ALA A 462 13.21 10.13 -19.74
N LYS A 463 12.28 9.26 -20.10
CA LYS A 463 12.19 7.90 -19.51
C LYS A 463 13.40 7.03 -19.86
N LYS A 464 13.97 7.16 -21.06
CA LYS A 464 15.12 6.35 -21.50
C LYS A 464 16.40 6.72 -20.77
N GLU A 465 16.56 7.99 -20.38
CA GLU A 465 17.73 8.48 -19.68
C GLU A 465 17.73 8.13 -18.18
N ARG A 466 16.55 7.88 -17.61
CA ARG A 466 16.39 7.62 -16.19
C ARG A 466 16.41 6.13 -15.87
N HIS A 467 17.07 5.77 -14.75
CA HIS A 467 17.07 4.39 -14.26
C HIS A 467 15.61 3.88 -14.04
N PRO A 468 15.18 2.74 -14.61
CA PRO A 468 13.80 2.28 -14.53
C PRO A 468 13.28 2.07 -13.09
N PHE A 469 14.18 1.71 -12.16
CA PHE A 469 13.84 1.51 -10.75
C PHE A 469 13.92 2.79 -9.91
N ALA A 470 14.15 3.95 -10.51
CA ALA A 470 14.00 5.25 -9.83
C ALA A 470 12.53 5.70 -9.72
N TYR A 471 11.59 5.04 -10.41
CA TYR A 471 10.15 5.34 -10.41
C TYR A 471 9.32 4.10 -10.10
N LEU A 472 8.78 3.99 -8.88
CA LEU A 472 8.14 2.77 -8.37
C LEU A 472 6.79 3.03 -7.66
N PRO A 473 5.87 3.83 -8.20
CA PRO A 473 4.62 4.16 -7.49
C PRO A 473 3.71 2.94 -7.28
N PHE A 474 3.90 1.88 -8.09
CA PHE A 474 3.17 0.62 -8.00
C PHE A 474 4.05 -0.56 -7.55
N GLY A 475 5.28 -0.28 -7.08
CA GLY A 475 6.27 -1.30 -6.82
C GLY A 475 6.78 -1.97 -8.11
N ALA A 476 7.51 -3.08 -7.96
CA ALA A 476 8.05 -3.86 -9.06
C ALA A 476 8.08 -5.36 -8.75
N GLY A 477 8.38 -6.16 -9.76
CA GLY A 477 8.48 -7.62 -9.68
C GLY A 477 7.11 -8.30 -9.44
N PRO A 478 7.11 -9.61 -9.14
CA PRO A 478 5.88 -10.41 -9.06
C PRO A 478 4.88 -9.91 -7.99
N ARG A 479 5.35 -9.25 -6.93
CA ARG A 479 4.53 -8.61 -5.89
C ARG A 479 4.17 -7.15 -6.19
N GLY A 480 4.40 -6.66 -7.41
CA GLY A 480 3.92 -5.35 -7.86
C GLY A 480 2.40 -5.24 -7.77
N CYS A 481 1.88 -4.01 -7.84
CA CYS A 481 0.45 -3.75 -7.72
C CYS A 481 -0.36 -4.50 -8.79
N ILE A 482 -1.32 -5.33 -8.36
CA ILE A 482 -2.20 -6.08 -9.26
C ILE A 482 -3.22 -5.16 -9.95
N GLY A 483 -3.69 -4.13 -9.21
CA GLY A 483 -4.69 -3.18 -9.67
C GLY A 483 -4.12 -1.98 -10.45
N ARG A 484 -2.82 -1.97 -10.84
CA ARG A 484 -2.20 -0.82 -11.51
C ARG A 484 -3.00 -0.31 -12.70
N LYS A 485 -3.39 -1.20 -13.62
CA LYS A 485 -4.15 -0.83 -14.81
C LYS A 485 -5.51 -0.24 -14.46
N MET A 486 -6.20 -0.83 -13.49
CA MET A 486 -7.51 -0.37 -13.02
C MET A 486 -7.41 1.02 -12.38
N GLY A 487 -6.48 1.23 -11.45
CA GLY A 487 -6.31 2.52 -10.77
C GLY A 487 -5.92 3.64 -11.74
N LEU A 488 -5.06 3.36 -12.73
CA LEU A 488 -4.72 4.32 -13.77
C LEU A 488 -5.91 4.63 -14.68
N LEU A 489 -6.67 3.62 -15.10
CA LEU A 489 -7.87 3.80 -15.91
C LEU A 489 -8.92 4.65 -15.20
N GLU A 490 -9.21 4.32 -13.94
CA GLU A 490 -10.17 5.07 -13.11
C GLU A 490 -9.73 6.52 -12.94
N THR A 491 -8.44 6.75 -12.62
CA THR A 491 -7.88 8.11 -12.47
C THR A 491 -7.96 8.90 -13.77
N LYS A 492 -7.58 8.30 -14.91
CA LYS A 492 -7.62 8.94 -16.23
C LYS A 492 -9.05 9.33 -16.62
N MET A 493 -9.98 8.39 -16.53
CA MET A 493 -11.38 8.63 -16.89
C MET A 493 -12.00 9.74 -16.03
N THR A 494 -11.72 9.72 -14.73
CA THR A 494 -12.26 10.71 -13.80
C THR A 494 -11.72 12.11 -14.09
N LEU A 495 -10.40 12.26 -14.22
CA LEU A 495 -9.78 13.57 -14.53
C LEU A 495 -10.23 14.09 -15.89
N LEU A 496 -10.25 13.23 -16.92
CA LEU A 496 -10.74 13.59 -18.25
C LEU A 496 -12.17 14.16 -18.17
N ARG A 497 -13.09 13.40 -17.54
CA ARG A 497 -14.51 13.78 -17.44
C ARG A 497 -14.72 15.07 -16.63
N ILE A 498 -13.96 15.29 -15.57
CA ILE A 498 -14.05 16.52 -14.78
C ILE A 498 -13.52 17.70 -15.60
N LEU A 499 -12.35 17.56 -16.23
CA LEU A 499 -11.70 18.64 -16.98
C LEU A 499 -12.37 18.96 -18.32
N GLN A 500 -13.23 18.09 -18.84
CA GLN A 500 -14.14 18.41 -19.95
C GLN A 500 -15.17 19.48 -19.57
N MET A 501 -15.54 19.57 -18.28
CA MET A 501 -16.60 20.46 -17.82
C MET A 501 -16.11 21.60 -16.93
N PHE A 502 -14.98 21.42 -16.24
CA PHE A 502 -14.53 22.31 -15.18
C PHE A 502 -13.03 22.58 -15.25
N ARG A 503 -12.63 23.72 -14.64
CA ARG A 503 -11.25 24.06 -14.28
C ARG A 503 -11.09 24.02 -12.77
N PHE A 504 -9.93 23.58 -12.30
CA PHE A 504 -9.54 23.67 -10.89
C PHE A 504 -8.89 25.03 -10.62
N LYS A 505 -9.32 25.70 -9.56
CA LYS A 505 -8.69 26.93 -9.07
C LYS A 505 -8.38 26.83 -7.60
N THR A 506 -7.27 27.42 -7.20
CA THR A 506 -6.96 27.62 -5.79
C THR A 506 -7.92 28.63 -5.15
N CYS A 507 -8.09 28.53 -3.84
CA CYS A 507 -8.86 29.44 -3.01
C CYS A 507 -8.07 29.80 -1.74
N PRO A 508 -8.53 30.75 -0.93
CA PRO A 508 -7.83 31.10 0.33
C PRO A 508 -7.64 29.92 1.28
N GLU A 509 -8.50 28.91 1.22
CA GLU A 509 -8.45 27.70 2.04
C GLU A 509 -7.52 26.63 1.48
N THR A 510 -6.99 26.80 0.26
CA THR A 510 -6.03 25.86 -0.32
C THR A 510 -4.71 25.92 0.46
N GLU A 511 -4.34 24.83 1.10
CA GLU A 511 -3.05 24.74 1.81
C GLU A 511 -1.88 24.66 0.81
N ILE A 512 -0.96 25.63 0.86
CA ILE A 512 0.26 25.65 0.04
C ILE A 512 1.46 25.95 0.95
N PRO A 513 2.36 24.97 1.23
CA PRO A 513 2.34 23.58 0.75
C PRO A 513 1.27 22.72 1.43
N LEU A 514 0.81 21.69 0.70
CA LEU A 514 -0.21 20.76 1.19
C LEU A 514 0.29 19.96 2.39
N GLN A 515 -0.48 19.92 3.48
CA GLN A 515 -0.17 19.11 4.64
C GLN A 515 -0.49 17.63 4.37
N LEU A 516 0.46 16.76 4.67
CA LEU A 516 0.36 15.33 4.39
C LEU A 516 0.08 14.51 5.65
N LYS A 517 -0.65 13.41 5.51
CA LYS A 517 -0.72 12.32 6.49
C LYS A 517 0.01 11.11 5.92
N SER A 518 1.03 10.61 6.62
CA SER A 518 1.83 9.45 6.26
C SER A 518 1.60 8.30 7.24
N LYS A 519 0.42 7.64 7.14
CA LYS A 519 0.09 6.45 7.95
C LYS A 519 0.40 5.17 7.17
N ALA A 520 -0.62 4.38 6.84
CA ALA A 520 -0.50 3.22 5.95
C ALA A 520 -0.25 3.67 4.50
N THR A 521 -0.91 4.74 4.09
CA THR A 521 -0.81 5.41 2.80
C THR A 521 -0.53 6.90 3.00
N LEU A 522 0.02 7.53 1.95
CA LEU A 522 0.15 8.98 1.86
C LEU A 522 -1.15 9.59 1.35
N GLY A 523 -1.61 10.63 1.98
CA GLY A 523 -2.80 11.38 1.58
C GLY A 523 -2.81 12.80 2.11
N PRO A 524 -3.67 13.68 1.62
CA PRO A 524 -3.91 15.00 2.21
C PRO A 524 -4.39 14.86 3.65
N LYS A 525 -3.87 15.70 4.55
CA LYS A 525 -4.21 15.64 5.98
C LYS A 525 -5.55 16.29 6.28
N ASN A 526 -5.79 17.45 5.68
CA ASN A 526 -6.93 18.32 5.99
C ASN A 526 -7.90 18.43 4.80
N GLY A 527 -7.78 17.57 3.79
CA GLY A 527 -8.54 17.66 2.53
C GLY A 527 -7.82 18.50 1.47
N VAL A 528 -8.47 18.70 0.34
CA VAL A 528 -8.00 19.58 -0.76
C VAL A 528 -9.11 20.56 -1.09
N TYR A 529 -8.96 21.79 -0.63
CA TYR A 529 -9.92 22.86 -0.86
C TYR A 529 -9.62 23.58 -2.17
N ILE A 530 -10.61 23.67 -3.05
CA ILE A 530 -10.55 24.32 -4.35
C ILE A 530 -11.86 25.00 -4.69
N ILE A 531 -11.83 25.82 -5.73
CA ILE A 531 -13.00 26.32 -6.46
C ILE A 531 -13.02 25.65 -7.84
N LEU A 532 -14.22 25.27 -8.30
CA LEU A 532 -14.45 24.83 -9.67
C LEU A 532 -15.01 25.97 -10.51
N GLU A 533 -14.45 26.17 -11.70
CA GLU A 533 -14.96 27.07 -12.72
C GLU A 533 -15.49 26.26 -13.90
N SER A 534 -16.74 26.52 -14.31
CA SER A 534 -17.32 25.87 -15.50
C SER A 534 -16.61 26.35 -16.77
N ARG A 535 -16.46 25.43 -17.73
CA ARG A 535 -15.83 25.68 -19.04
C ARG A 535 -16.89 25.93 -20.12
#